data_c34179f2096200213ff36ada152ed0cc
#
_entry.id   c34179f2096200213ff36ada152ed0cc
#
_cell.length_a   1.000
_cell.length_b   1.000
_cell.length_c   1.000
_cell.angle_alpha   90.00
_cell.angle_beta   90.00
_cell.angle_gamma   90.00
#
_symmetry.space_group_name_H-M   'P 1'
#
loop_
_entity.id
_entity.type
_entity.pdbx_description
1 polymer ?
#
loop_
_entity_poly.entity_id
_entity_poly.type
_entity_poly.pdbx_seq_one_letter_code
_entity_poly.pdbx_strand_id
1 'polypeptide(L)'
;MNSKYDSSAKYRKDTVLQNLGDGVTRRILSYNEDIMMVEVSFQKGSVGSVHTHLHTQATYVLKGSFCFTINGVEVVVNQGDTLHFNSNEPHGTVCLEEGTLLDVFTPMREDFV
;
A
#
# COMPACT_ATOMS: atom_id res chain seq x y z
N MET A 1 -6.64 -21.31 22.59
CA MET A 1 -5.77 -21.77 21.48
C MET A 1 -5.38 -20.56 20.63
N ASN A 2 -4.11 -20.39 20.36
CA ASN A 2 -3.62 -19.27 19.58
C ASN A 2 -3.65 -19.57 18.08
N SER A 3 -4.11 -18.62 17.32
CA SER A 3 -4.05 -18.60 15.88
C SER A 3 -3.08 -17.50 15.43
N LYS A 4 -2.47 -17.63 14.25
CA LYS A 4 -1.64 -16.57 13.68
C LYS A 4 -2.42 -15.27 13.46
N TYR A 5 -3.76 -15.33 13.51
CA TYR A 5 -4.65 -14.17 13.35
C TYR A 5 -5.21 -13.65 14.67
N ASP A 6 -4.80 -14.20 15.80
CA ASP A 6 -5.20 -13.65 17.10
C ASP A 6 -4.73 -12.21 17.23
N SER A 7 -5.51 -11.41 17.94
CA SER A 7 -5.17 -10.00 18.16
C SER A 7 -3.80 -9.88 18.81
N SER A 8 -2.93 -9.10 18.22
CA SER A 8 -1.55 -8.95 18.68
C SER A 8 -0.95 -7.65 18.14
N ALA A 9 0.21 -7.30 18.69
CA ALA A 9 1.03 -6.21 18.12
C ALA A 9 2.08 -6.80 17.20
N LYS A 10 2.37 -6.10 16.12
CA LYS A 10 3.52 -6.39 15.27
C LYS A 10 4.45 -5.19 15.30
N TYR A 11 5.70 -5.41 15.67
CA TYR A 11 6.69 -4.35 15.74
C TYR A 11 7.39 -4.19 14.39
N ARG A 12 7.60 -2.94 13.98
CA ARG A 12 8.22 -2.65 12.68
C ARG A 12 9.59 -3.32 12.53
N LYS A 13 10.37 -3.37 13.61
CA LYS A 13 11.70 -4.03 13.61
C LYS A 13 11.63 -5.52 13.26
N ASP A 14 10.49 -6.16 13.46
CA ASP A 14 10.29 -7.60 13.20
C ASP A 14 9.65 -7.85 11.83
N THR A 15 9.39 -6.80 11.05
CA THR A 15 8.89 -6.94 9.69
C THR A 15 10.04 -7.12 8.70
N VAL A 16 9.78 -7.83 7.61
CA VAL A 16 10.76 -8.06 6.55
C VAL A 16 10.62 -6.98 5.49
N LEU A 17 11.73 -6.32 5.14
CA LEU A 17 11.76 -5.41 4.01
C LEU A 17 11.84 -6.24 2.73
N GLN A 18 10.81 -6.16 1.90
CA GLN A 18 10.75 -6.83 0.61
C GLN A 18 11.14 -5.85 -0.49
N ASN A 19 12.13 -6.21 -1.30
CA ASN A 19 12.52 -5.40 -2.46
C ASN A 19 11.69 -5.85 -3.66
N LEU A 20 10.84 -4.96 -4.18
CA LEU A 20 9.98 -5.24 -5.32
C LEU A 20 10.63 -4.85 -6.65
N GLY A 21 11.86 -4.29 -6.61
CA GLY A 21 12.56 -3.78 -7.79
C GLY A 21 12.16 -2.36 -8.16
N ASP A 22 12.92 -1.76 -9.05
CA ASP A 22 12.63 -0.44 -9.65
C ASP A 22 12.37 0.68 -8.63
N GLY A 23 13.07 0.62 -7.48
CA GLY A 23 12.99 1.65 -6.46
C GLY A 23 11.80 1.51 -5.51
N VAL A 24 11.13 0.37 -5.48
CA VAL A 24 9.97 0.13 -4.63
C VAL A 24 10.29 -0.97 -3.61
N THR A 25 9.99 -0.69 -2.35
CA THR A 25 10.12 -1.66 -1.26
C THR A 25 8.81 -1.76 -0.50
N ARG A 26 8.61 -2.86 0.22
CA ARG A 26 7.36 -3.13 0.93
C ARG A 26 7.63 -3.82 2.27
N ARG A 27 6.83 -3.46 3.27
CA ARG A 27 6.74 -4.19 4.55
C ARG A 27 5.30 -4.55 4.81
N ILE A 28 5.05 -5.83 5.07
CA ILE A 28 3.73 -6.29 5.54
C ILE A 28 3.66 -6.00 7.03
N LEU A 29 2.68 -5.20 7.44
CA LEU A 29 2.44 -4.85 8.83
C LEU A 29 1.39 -5.78 9.44
N SER A 30 0.57 -5.28 10.37
CA SER A 30 -0.46 -6.09 11.01
C SER A 30 -1.56 -6.49 10.02
N TYR A 31 -2.03 -7.72 10.16
CA TYR A 31 -3.15 -8.21 9.35
C TYR A 31 -3.84 -9.41 9.99
N ASN A 32 -5.06 -9.64 9.58
CA ASN A 32 -5.80 -10.88 9.73
C ASN A 32 -6.47 -11.21 8.39
N GLU A 33 -7.39 -12.14 8.36
CA GLU A 33 -8.05 -12.53 7.11
C GLU A 33 -8.86 -11.39 6.47
N ASP A 34 -9.35 -10.45 7.29
CA ASP A 34 -10.28 -9.40 6.85
C ASP A 34 -9.62 -8.08 6.53
N ILE A 35 -8.40 -7.82 7.03
CA ILE A 35 -7.74 -6.52 6.90
C ILE A 35 -6.22 -6.69 6.93
N MET A 36 -5.52 -5.91 6.11
CA MET A 36 -4.06 -5.92 6.05
C MET A 36 -3.51 -4.51 5.89
N MET A 37 -2.50 -4.17 6.68
CA MET A 37 -1.74 -2.93 6.55
C MET A 37 -0.40 -3.23 5.88
N VAL A 38 -0.05 -2.42 4.88
CA VAL A 38 1.21 -2.56 4.12
C VAL A 38 1.87 -1.19 3.98
N GLU A 39 3.15 -1.10 4.30
CA GLU A 39 3.96 0.10 4.09
C GLU A 39 4.74 -0.08 2.79
N VAL A 40 4.56 0.83 1.83
CA VAL A 40 5.23 0.78 0.53
C VAL A 40 6.04 2.06 0.34
N SER A 41 7.33 1.92 0.11
CA SER A 41 8.24 3.05 -0.09
C SER A 41 8.72 3.12 -1.53
N PHE A 42 8.77 4.35 -2.06
CA PHE A 42 9.09 4.62 -3.45
C PHE A 42 10.23 5.62 -3.54
N GLN A 43 11.19 5.35 -4.38
CA GLN A 43 12.14 6.37 -4.83
C GLN A 43 11.44 7.32 -5.81
N LYS A 44 11.95 8.56 -5.91
CA LYS A 44 11.45 9.53 -6.88
C LYS A 44 11.45 8.94 -8.29
N GLY A 45 10.34 9.06 -8.99
CA GLY A 45 10.14 8.56 -10.35
C GLY A 45 9.70 7.09 -10.43
N SER A 46 9.72 6.36 -9.32
CA SER A 46 9.26 4.97 -9.32
C SER A 46 7.77 4.88 -9.58
N VAL A 47 7.36 3.79 -10.20
CA VAL A 47 5.99 3.59 -10.72
C VAL A 47 5.37 2.36 -10.07
N GLY A 48 4.14 2.53 -9.57
CA GLY A 48 3.22 1.43 -9.31
C GLY A 48 2.28 1.31 -10.51
N SER A 49 2.47 0.27 -11.32
CA SER A 49 1.72 0.11 -12.57
C SER A 49 0.22 0.06 -12.34
N VAL A 50 -0.55 0.55 -13.30
CA VAL A 50 -2.02 0.47 -13.27
C VAL A 50 -2.43 -1.00 -13.22
N HIS A 51 -3.25 -1.34 -12.24
CA HIS A 51 -3.75 -2.69 -12.01
C HIS A 51 -5.11 -2.66 -11.34
N THR A 52 -5.72 -3.82 -11.23
CA THR A 52 -6.95 -4.02 -10.47
C THR A 52 -6.77 -5.14 -9.48
N HIS A 53 -7.53 -5.11 -8.41
CA HIS A 53 -7.66 -6.20 -7.45
C HIS A 53 -9.05 -6.16 -6.81
N LEU A 54 -9.52 -7.31 -6.35
CA LEU A 54 -10.85 -7.41 -5.75
C LEU A 54 -10.95 -6.67 -4.41
N HIS A 55 -9.80 -6.43 -3.76
CA HIS A 55 -9.73 -5.80 -2.44
C HIS A 55 -10.16 -4.33 -2.51
N THR A 56 -10.86 -3.87 -1.48
CA THR A 56 -11.01 -2.44 -1.23
C THR A 56 -9.73 -1.95 -0.57
N GLN A 57 -9.25 -0.79 -0.97
CA GLN A 57 -8.00 -0.23 -0.47
C GLN A 57 -8.20 1.20 -0.01
N ALA A 58 -7.64 1.53 1.16
CA ALA A 58 -7.44 2.91 1.59
C ALA A 58 -5.94 3.17 1.68
N THR A 59 -5.51 4.35 1.28
CA THR A 59 -4.10 4.73 1.26
C THR A 59 -3.90 6.05 1.96
N TYR A 60 -2.91 6.10 2.86
CA TYR A 60 -2.48 7.31 3.56
C TYR A 60 -1.06 7.65 3.10
N VAL A 61 -0.82 8.88 2.68
CA VAL A 61 0.52 9.34 2.29
C VAL A 61 1.29 9.71 3.56
N LEU A 62 2.21 8.83 3.97
CA LEU A 62 3.04 9.07 5.15
C LEU A 62 4.13 10.09 4.88
N LYS A 63 4.68 10.12 3.67
CA LYS A 63 5.77 10.98 3.25
C LYS A 63 5.75 11.12 1.74
N GLY A 64 6.19 12.27 1.24
CA GLY A 64 6.43 12.50 -0.19
C GLY A 64 5.20 12.96 -0.95
N SER A 65 5.26 12.81 -2.27
CA SER A 65 4.23 13.27 -3.20
C SER A 65 4.04 12.25 -4.30
N PHE A 66 2.79 12.00 -4.67
CA PHE A 66 2.42 10.96 -5.64
C PHE A 66 1.35 11.46 -6.60
N CYS A 67 1.46 11.07 -7.86
CA CYS A 67 0.38 11.24 -8.83
C CYS A 67 -0.29 9.88 -9.02
N PHE A 68 -1.54 9.76 -8.56
CA PHE A 68 -2.35 8.56 -8.76
C PHE A 68 -3.21 8.71 -10.00
N THR A 69 -3.35 7.61 -10.74
CA THR A 69 -4.36 7.48 -11.79
C THR A 69 -5.45 6.55 -11.28
N ILE A 70 -6.67 7.06 -11.21
CA ILE A 70 -7.84 6.31 -10.71
C ILE A 70 -8.91 6.38 -11.80
N ASN A 71 -9.27 5.22 -12.35
CA ASN A 71 -10.23 5.15 -13.47
C ASN A 71 -9.87 6.13 -14.60
N GLY A 72 -8.57 6.26 -14.92
CA GLY A 72 -8.07 7.13 -15.95
C GLY A 72 -7.95 8.62 -15.58
N VAL A 73 -8.29 8.99 -14.35
CA VAL A 73 -8.19 10.39 -13.87
C VAL A 73 -6.97 10.53 -12.97
N GLU A 74 -6.13 11.51 -13.25
CA GLU A 74 -4.94 11.81 -12.45
C GLU A 74 -5.27 12.72 -11.28
N VAL A 75 -4.75 12.38 -10.08
CA VAL A 75 -4.84 13.21 -8.88
C VAL A 75 -3.48 13.24 -8.19
N VAL A 76 -3.06 14.41 -7.73
CA VAL A 76 -1.82 14.56 -6.96
C VAL A 76 -2.16 14.62 -5.48
N VAL A 77 -1.44 13.81 -4.70
CA VAL A 77 -1.59 13.76 -3.25
C VAL A 77 -0.24 13.93 -2.58
N ASN A 78 -0.24 14.56 -1.42
CA ASN A 78 0.96 14.91 -0.65
C ASN A 78 0.86 14.31 0.75
N GLN A 79 1.93 14.44 1.51
CA GLN A 79 1.97 13.97 2.90
C GLN A 79 0.71 14.40 3.68
N GLY A 80 0.06 13.44 4.31
CA GLY A 80 -1.15 13.65 5.09
C GLY A 80 -2.45 13.46 4.32
N ASP A 81 -2.38 13.38 2.98
CA ASP A 81 -3.56 13.14 2.15
C ASP A 81 -3.92 11.65 2.11
N THR A 82 -5.17 11.38 1.80
CA THR A 82 -5.68 10.01 1.71
C THR A 82 -6.44 9.78 0.41
N LEU A 83 -6.49 8.50 0.00
CA LEU A 83 -7.31 8.05 -1.12
C LEU A 83 -7.96 6.73 -0.74
N HIS A 84 -9.00 6.36 -1.48
CA HIS A 84 -9.50 5.00 -1.43
C HIS A 84 -9.85 4.53 -2.84
N PHE A 85 -9.81 3.23 -3.03
CA PHE A 85 -10.14 2.56 -4.27
C PHE A 85 -11.17 1.48 -3.97
N ASN A 86 -12.28 1.50 -4.69
CA ASN A 86 -13.28 0.46 -4.59
C ASN A 86 -12.77 -0.82 -5.26
N SER A 87 -13.38 -1.94 -4.93
CA SER A 87 -13.06 -3.23 -5.53
C SER A 87 -13.02 -3.15 -7.06
N ASN A 88 -11.94 -3.68 -7.66
CA ASN A 88 -11.73 -3.78 -9.11
C ASN A 88 -11.61 -2.45 -9.86
N GLU A 89 -11.43 -1.34 -9.19
CA GLU A 89 -11.15 -0.06 -9.86
C GLU A 89 -9.70 -0.01 -10.32
N PRO A 90 -9.44 0.28 -11.61
CA PRO A 90 -8.06 0.46 -12.10
C PRO A 90 -7.38 1.64 -11.41
N HIS A 91 -6.19 1.41 -10.88
CA HIS A 91 -5.40 2.45 -10.25
C HIS A 91 -3.90 2.17 -10.36
N GLY A 92 -3.12 3.22 -10.34
CA GLY A 92 -1.67 3.18 -10.33
C GLY A 92 -1.11 4.50 -9.82
N THR A 93 0.20 4.58 -9.67
CA THR A 93 0.84 5.78 -9.15
C THR A 93 2.23 5.99 -9.73
N VAL A 94 2.64 7.25 -9.76
CA VAL A 94 4.03 7.67 -10.01
C VAL A 94 4.48 8.48 -8.81
N CYS A 95 5.63 8.13 -8.24
CA CYS A 95 6.21 8.88 -7.13
C CYS A 95 6.87 10.15 -7.64
N LEU A 96 6.33 11.31 -7.27
CA LEU A 96 6.85 12.61 -7.68
C LEU A 96 8.02 13.06 -6.79
N GLU A 97 7.92 12.77 -5.49
CA GLU A 97 8.96 12.98 -4.51
C GLU A 97 9.07 11.74 -3.65
N GLU A 98 10.30 11.29 -3.38
CA GLU A 98 10.56 10.12 -2.54
C GLU A 98 9.61 10.06 -1.36
N GLY A 99 8.96 8.93 -1.18
CA GLY A 99 7.93 8.84 -0.16
C GLY A 99 7.51 7.44 0.21
N THR A 100 6.54 7.40 1.11
CA THR A 100 6.02 6.17 1.68
C THR A 100 4.51 6.27 1.80
N LEU A 101 3.84 5.20 1.38
CA LEU A 101 2.40 5.02 1.48
C LEU A 101 2.09 3.98 2.55
N LEU A 102 1.01 4.20 3.30
CA LEU A 102 0.39 3.16 4.10
C LEU A 102 -0.85 2.70 3.35
N ASP A 103 -0.84 1.47 2.87
CA ASP A 103 -1.97 0.83 2.22
C ASP A 103 -2.71 -0.06 3.21
N VAL A 104 -4.04 0.04 3.23
CA VAL A 104 -4.90 -0.82 4.03
C VAL A 104 -5.85 -1.55 3.09
N PHE A 105 -5.83 -2.87 3.12
CA PHE A 105 -6.63 -3.74 2.25
C PHE A 105 -7.70 -4.47 3.04
N THR A 106 -8.87 -4.64 2.44
CA THR A 106 -9.93 -5.51 2.93
C THR A 106 -10.49 -6.34 1.77
N PRO A 107 -10.42 -7.68 1.84
CA PRO A 107 -9.73 -8.51 2.83
C PRO A 107 -8.21 -8.44 2.67
N MET A 108 -7.48 -9.31 3.36
CA MET A 108 -6.02 -9.35 3.22
C MET A 108 -5.59 -9.72 1.79
N ARG A 109 -4.41 -9.25 1.40
CA ARG A 109 -3.75 -9.64 0.16
C ARG A 109 -3.06 -11.00 0.36
N GLU A 110 -3.75 -12.08 0.05
CA GLU A 110 -3.18 -13.44 0.17
C GLU A 110 -1.95 -13.62 -0.72
N ASP A 111 -1.90 -12.92 -1.85
CA ASP A 111 -0.77 -12.93 -2.78
C ASP A 111 0.50 -12.26 -2.20
N PHE A 112 0.40 -11.55 -1.09
CA PHE A 112 1.54 -10.93 -0.42
C PHE A 112 2.20 -11.84 0.63
N VAL A 113 1.51 -12.86 1.09
CA VAL A 113 1.95 -13.73 2.18
C VAL A 113 1.97 -15.20 1.82
#